data_570b4939fa318b079b6b576fb67409f7
#
_entry.id   570b4939fa318b079b6b576fb67409f7
#
_cell.length_a   1.000
_cell.length_b   1.000
_cell.length_c   1.000
_cell.angle_alpha   90.00
_cell.angle_beta   90.00
_cell.angle_gamma   90.00
#
_symmetry.space_group_name_H-M   'P 1'
#
loop_
_entity.id
_entity.type
_entity.pdbx_description
1 polymer ?
#
loop_
_entity_poly.entity_id
_entity_poly.type
_entity_poly.pdbx_seq_one_letter_code
_entity_poly.pdbx_strand_id
1 'polypeptide(L)'
;RYHAFSDKRIQTEIEDVPDNLALSQVNNLECKYYNYKDVRQKRQNKVIGFIAQEVKDVIPNAVSINFGFIPDEMRLVSEPQWSQNINDSKWQLTISDLDLSGNHTGNCKFYVSNDPSGNDETMIDVMVEDDKKSFIFDKKWNNVFLWGKEVNDFHSIDKNMIFALHHSAIQELSRKNDSKTDRINVLEEENNDLKTKVATLELQMDIVKQKLGL
;
A
#
# COMPACT_ATOMS: atom_id res chain seq x y z
N ARG A 1 -12.63 -19.88 1.55
CA ARG A 1 -13.36 -18.76 2.17
C ARG A 1 -12.56 -18.31 3.36
N TYR A 2 -12.08 -17.07 3.36
CA TYR A 2 -11.49 -16.46 4.55
C TYR A 2 -12.65 -15.95 5.42
N HIS A 3 -12.82 -16.55 6.60
CA HIS A 3 -13.72 -16.04 7.62
C HIS A 3 -12.91 -15.17 8.59
N ALA A 4 -13.30 -13.93 8.77
CA ALA A 4 -12.76 -13.10 9.83
C ALA A 4 -13.42 -13.49 11.15
N PHE A 5 -12.65 -13.82 12.17
CA PHE A 5 -13.16 -14.02 13.52
C PHE A 5 -13.37 -12.65 14.16
N SER A 6 -14.63 -12.28 14.45
CA SER A 6 -15.01 -10.99 15.03
C SER A 6 -16.08 -11.13 16.10
N ASP A 7 -15.98 -12.19 16.91
CA ASP A 7 -16.87 -12.43 18.03
C ASP A 7 -16.48 -11.48 19.19
N LYS A 8 -17.47 -10.74 19.73
CA LYS A 8 -17.27 -9.81 20.84
C LYS A 8 -16.55 -10.44 22.05
N ARG A 9 -16.71 -11.75 22.26
CA ARG A 9 -16.13 -12.48 23.39
C ARG A 9 -14.60 -12.63 23.31
N ILE A 10 -14.01 -12.43 22.15
CA ILE A 10 -12.54 -12.48 21.93
C ILE A 10 -11.93 -11.08 21.81
N GLN A 11 -12.72 -10.03 22.01
CA GLN A 11 -12.30 -8.63 21.87
C GLN A 11 -12.42 -7.93 23.23
N THR A 12 -11.52 -7.00 23.51
CA THR A 12 -11.50 -6.15 24.71
C THR A 12 -11.35 -4.69 24.31
N GLU A 13 -11.69 -3.76 25.21
CA GLU A 13 -11.51 -2.32 25.00
C GLU A 13 -12.15 -1.84 23.70
N ILE A 14 -13.41 -2.26 23.46
CA ILE A 14 -14.15 -1.94 22.24
C ILE A 14 -14.59 -0.48 22.31
N GLU A 15 -14.06 0.34 21.43
CA GLU A 15 -14.39 1.76 21.29
C GLU A 15 -14.85 2.07 19.86
N ASP A 16 -15.70 3.07 19.71
CA ASP A 16 -16.14 3.54 18.41
C ASP A 16 -15.01 4.34 17.73
N VAL A 17 -14.82 4.11 16.44
CA VAL A 17 -13.91 4.94 15.61
C VAL A 17 -14.60 6.29 15.37
N PRO A 18 -13.98 7.43 15.73
CA PRO A 18 -14.56 8.74 15.42
C PRO A 18 -14.65 8.95 13.91
N ASP A 19 -15.87 9.05 13.38
CA ASP A 19 -16.12 9.09 11.93
C ASP A 19 -15.47 10.27 11.22
N ASN A 20 -15.39 11.43 11.89
CA ASN A 20 -14.72 12.62 11.37
C ASN A 20 -13.19 12.38 11.23
N LEU A 21 -12.58 11.65 12.16
CA LEU A 21 -11.18 11.25 12.08
C LEU A 21 -10.98 10.24 10.94
N ALA A 22 -11.87 9.24 10.85
CA ALA A 22 -11.85 8.27 9.76
C ALA A 22 -11.92 8.94 8.39
N LEU A 23 -12.82 9.91 8.20
CA LEU A 23 -12.91 10.66 6.96
C LEU A 23 -11.64 11.46 6.65
N SER A 24 -11.03 12.09 7.66
CA SER A 24 -9.77 12.80 7.51
C SER A 24 -8.63 11.86 7.09
N GLN A 25 -8.51 10.70 7.73
CA GLN A 25 -7.50 9.71 7.39
C GLN A 25 -7.68 9.17 5.97
N VAL A 26 -8.92 8.82 5.58
CA VAL A 26 -9.22 8.34 4.22
C VAL A 26 -8.86 9.38 3.16
N ASN A 27 -9.13 10.66 3.41
CA ASN A 27 -8.78 11.74 2.48
C ASN A 27 -7.26 11.95 2.34
N ASN A 28 -6.46 11.52 3.32
CA ASN A 28 -5.02 11.62 3.28
C ASN A 28 -4.34 10.37 2.67
N LEU A 29 -5.09 9.31 2.40
CA LEU A 29 -4.59 8.13 1.71
C LEU A 29 -4.69 8.30 0.19
N GLU A 30 -3.58 8.10 -0.50
CA GLU A 30 -3.55 8.18 -1.95
C GLU A 30 -3.47 6.79 -2.58
N CYS A 31 -4.36 6.51 -3.53
CA CYS A 31 -4.25 5.32 -4.39
C CYS A 31 -3.20 5.55 -5.46
N LYS A 32 -2.32 4.57 -5.65
CA LYS A 32 -1.25 4.62 -6.64
C LYS A 32 -1.44 3.53 -7.70
N TYR A 33 -1.03 3.84 -8.92
CA TYR A 33 -0.77 2.83 -9.94
C TYR A 33 0.70 2.44 -9.87
N TYR A 34 0.97 1.13 -9.79
CA TYR A 34 2.35 0.62 -9.78
C TYR A 34 2.48 -0.72 -10.51
N ASN A 35 3.71 -1.07 -10.87
CA ASN A 35 4.08 -2.39 -11.34
C ASN A 35 4.96 -3.07 -10.29
N TYR A 36 4.86 -4.38 -10.18
CA TYR A 36 5.81 -5.15 -9.38
C TYR A 36 7.14 -5.26 -10.10
N LYS A 37 8.26 -5.14 -9.37
CA LYS A 37 9.61 -5.37 -9.92
C LYS A 37 9.79 -6.82 -10.36
N ASP A 38 9.23 -7.76 -9.60
CA ASP A 38 9.29 -9.19 -9.93
C ASP A 38 8.28 -9.54 -11.02
N VAL A 39 8.77 -9.52 -12.26
CA VAL A 39 7.98 -9.87 -13.46
C VAL A 39 7.75 -11.38 -13.60
N ARG A 40 8.49 -12.23 -12.88
CA ARG A 40 8.38 -13.70 -12.93
C ARG A 40 7.22 -14.22 -12.08
N GLN A 41 6.99 -13.63 -10.92
CA GLN A 41 5.97 -14.06 -9.96
C GLN A 41 4.68 -13.22 -10.00
N LYS A 42 4.73 -12.02 -10.55
CA LYS A 42 3.61 -11.07 -10.52
C LYS A 42 3.17 -10.70 -11.93
N ARG A 43 1.91 -10.30 -12.05
CA ARG A 43 1.36 -9.81 -13.31
C ARG A 43 2.12 -8.57 -13.78
N GLN A 44 2.43 -8.50 -15.08
CA GLN A 44 3.11 -7.34 -15.68
C GLN A 44 2.20 -6.11 -15.84
N ASN A 45 0.90 -6.25 -15.56
CA ASN A 45 -0.05 -5.15 -15.70
C ASN A 45 0.01 -4.23 -14.47
N LYS A 46 -0.21 -2.94 -14.71
CA LYS A 46 -0.40 -1.95 -13.64
C LYS A 46 -1.52 -2.41 -12.70
N VAL A 47 -1.25 -2.33 -11.42
CA VAL A 47 -2.22 -2.58 -10.36
C VAL A 47 -2.51 -1.28 -9.60
N ILE A 48 -3.68 -1.21 -8.98
CA ILE A 48 -4.05 -0.11 -8.09
C ILE A 48 -3.88 -0.60 -6.65
N GLY A 49 -3.30 0.23 -5.81
CA GLY A 49 -3.17 -0.05 -4.39
C GLY A 49 -2.54 1.09 -3.62
N PHE A 50 -2.13 0.80 -2.42
CA PHE A 50 -1.48 1.74 -1.52
C PHE A 50 0.00 1.37 -1.36
N ILE A 51 0.83 2.36 -1.05
CA ILE A 51 2.24 2.18 -0.66
C ILE A 51 2.28 2.10 0.87
N ALA A 52 2.86 1.03 1.40
CA ALA A 52 2.81 0.76 2.84
C ALA A 52 3.46 1.86 3.68
N GLN A 53 4.53 2.46 3.21
CA GLN A 53 5.20 3.58 3.86
C GLN A 53 4.28 4.81 3.96
N GLU A 54 3.55 5.15 2.89
CA GLU A 54 2.60 6.26 2.87
C GLU A 54 1.39 5.98 3.79
N VAL A 55 0.91 4.73 3.83
CA VAL A 55 -0.16 4.32 4.76
C VAL A 55 0.29 4.44 6.20
N LYS A 56 1.54 4.09 6.51
CA LYS A 56 2.10 4.17 7.87
C LYS A 56 2.08 5.59 8.42
N ASP A 57 2.29 6.59 7.57
CA ASP A 57 2.27 8.00 7.98
C ASP A 57 0.86 8.48 8.39
N VAL A 58 -0.19 7.85 7.87
CA VAL A 58 -1.59 8.23 8.12
C VAL A 58 -2.26 7.30 9.13
N ILE A 59 -2.03 5.97 9.01
CA ILE A 59 -2.63 4.92 9.82
C ILE A 59 -1.53 3.94 10.24
N PRO A 60 -0.68 4.28 11.21
CA PRO A 60 0.46 3.44 11.62
C PRO A 60 0.06 2.01 11.98
N ASN A 61 -1.08 1.83 12.64
CA ASN A 61 -1.59 0.53 13.08
C ASN A 61 -1.99 -0.40 11.95
N ALA A 62 -2.23 0.12 10.74
CA ALA A 62 -2.54 -0.68 9.57
C ALA A 62 -1.28 -1.23 8.87
N VAL A 63 -0.08 -0.95 9.38
CA VAL A 63 1.18 -1.36 8.77
C VAL A 63 2.02 -2.15 9.77
N SER A 64 2.42 -3.35 9.33
CA SER A 64 3.36 -4.19 10.07
C SER A 64 4.73 -4.14 9.39
N ILE A 65 5.78 -4.19 10.21
CA ILE A 65 7.17 -4.27 9.75
C ILE A 65 7.71 -5.64 10.16
N ASN A 66 8.22 -6.39 9.19
CA ASN A 66 8.68 -7.76 9.37
C ASN A 66 9.95 -8.02 8.56
N PHE A 67 10.55 -9.18 8.75
CA PHE A 67 11.53 -9.70 7.81
C PHE A 67 10.83 -10.07 6.50
N GLY A 68 11.47 -9.80 5.38
CA GLY A 68 10.95 -10.16 4.07
C GLY A 68 11.96 -9.97 2.97
N PHE A 69 11.80 -10.72 1.88
CA PHE A 69 12.67 -10.60 0.72
C PHE A 69 12.14 -9.53 -0.24
N ILE A 70 13.05 -8.72 -0.77
CA ILE A 70 12.76 -7.73 -1.82
C ILE A 70 13.50 -8.09 -3.10
N PRO A 71 12.88 -7.91 -4.29
CA PRO A 71 13.51 -8.18 -5.59
C PRO A 71 14.38 -7.00 -6.03
N ASP A 72 15.47 -6.78 -5.34
CA ASP A 72 16.36 -5.64 -5.53
C ASP A 72 17.59 -5.94 -6.38
N GLU A 73 17.86 -7.22 -6.69
CA GLU A 73 18.95 -7.65 -7.57
C GLU A 73 18.44 -8.05 -8.97
N MET A 74 17.52 -8.98 -9.08
CA MET A 74 16.85 -9.41 -10.30
C MET A 74 17.79 -9.62 -11.50
N ARG A 75 18.91 -10.31 -11.29
CA ARG A 75 19.99 -10.49 -12.28
C ARG A 75 20.57 -11.87 -12.32
N LEU A 76 21.03 -12.25 -13.50
CA LEU A 76 21.87 -13.44 -13.66
C LEU A 76 23.27 -13.13 -13.10
N VAL A 77 23.82 -14.05 -12.33
CA VAL A 77 25.23 -13.97 -11.91
C VAL A 77 26.07 -14.35 -13.12
N SER A 78 26.66 -13.35 -13.78
CA SER A 78 27.52 -13.55 -14.94
C SER A 78 28.85 -14.16 -14.47
N GLU A 79 29.30 -15.23 -15.13
CA GLU A 79 30.56 -15.90 -14.83
C GLU A 79 30.73 -16.23 -13.34
N PRO A 80 29.84 -17.08 -12.76
CA PRO A 80 29.84 -17.37 -11.34
C PRO A 80 31.17 -18.00 -10.92
N GLN A 81 31.83 -17.35 -9.98
CA GLN A 81 33.12 -17.80 -9.44
C GLN A 81 32.89 -18.88 -8.38
N TRP A 82 33.08 -20.12 -8.77
CA TRP A 82 32.93 -21.29 -7.91
C TRP A 82 34.25 -21.82 -7.42
N SER A 83 34.34 -22.09 -6.12
CA SER A 83 35.38 -22.88 -5.51
C SER A 83 34.82 -24.04 -4.71
N GLN A 84 35.48 -25.19 -4.70
CA GLN A 84 35.04 -26.34 -3.92
C GLN A 84 35.80 -26.40 -2.60
N ASN A 85 35.06 -26.52 -1.51
CA ASN A 85 35.67 -26.81 -0.21
C ASN A 85 35.99 -28.31 -0.13
N ILE A 86 37.29 -28.65 -0.01
CA ILE A 86 37.77 -30.00 -0.04
C ILE A 86 37.33 -30.82 1.20
N ASN A 87 37.05 -30.13 2.33
CA ASN A 87 36.78 -30.78 3.60
C ASN A 87 35.32 -31.26 3.74
N ASP A 88 34.36 -30.57 3.12
CA ASP A 88 32.92 -30.84 3.29
C ASP A 88 32.18 -31.07 1.96
N SER A 89 32.88 -31.10 0.84
CA SER A 89 32.35 -31.31 -0.52
C SER A 89 31.34 -30.20 -0.95
N LYS A 90 31.23 -29.11 -0.23
CA LYS A 90 30.38 -28.00 -0.56
C LYS A 90 31.01 -27.05 -1.59
N TRP A 91 30.17 -26.25 -2.21
CA TRP A 91 30.58 -25.30 -3.22
C TRP A 91 30.37 -23.87 -2.74
N GLN A 92 31.40 -23.07 -2.82
CA GLN A 92 31.36 -21.66 -2.51
C GLN A 92 31.20 -20.86 -3.80
N LEU A 93 30.16 -20.00 -3.85
CA LEU A 93 29.95 -19.00 -4.89
C LEU A 93 30.38 -17.64 -4.35
N THR A 94 31.23 -16.93 -5.08
CA THR A 94 31.62 -15.56 -4.73
C THR A 94 30.98 -14.55 -5.70
N ILE A 95 30.30 -13.54 -5.15
CA ILE A 95 29.67 -12.42 -5.88
C ILE A 95 30.35 -11.13 -5.39
N SER A 96 31.34 -10.67 -6.14
CA SER A 96 32.22 -9.58 -5.70
C SER A 96 31.55 -8.19 -5.65
N ASP A 97 30.50 -8.01 -6.45
CA ASP A 97 29.71 -6.76 -6.57
C ASP A 97 28.43 -6.76 -5.74
N LEU A 98 28.28 -7.71 -4.79
CA LEU A 98 27.14 -7.73 -3.87
C LEU A 98 27.19 -6.53 -2.91
N ASP A 99 26.10 -5.79 -2.87
CA ASP A 99 25.89 -4.69 -1.91
C ASP A 99 24.89 -5.13 -0.83
N LEU A 100 25.37 -5.20 0.41
CA LEU A 100 24.59 -5.50 1.61
C LEU A 100 24.45 -4.28 2.54
N SER A 101 24.59 -3.08 2.00
CA SER A 101 24.34 -1.85 2.76
C SER A 101 22.85 -1.70 3.13
N GLY A 102 22.56 -0.91 4.16
CA GLY A 102 21.20 -0.64 4.63
C GLY A 102 20.65 -1.73 5.55
N ASN A 103 19.37 -2.04 5.44
CA ASN A 103 18.62 -2.93 6.34
C ASN A 103 18.66 -4.42 5.92
N HIS A 104 19.65 -4.81 5.11
CA HIS A 104 19.81 -6.20 4.67
C HIS A 104 20.30 -7.11 5.80
N THR A 105 19.72 -8.31 5.88
CA THR A 105 20.08 -9.33 6.90
C THR A 105 21.30 -10.17 6.49
N GLY A 106 21.68 -10.12 5.22
CA GLY A 106 22.67 -10.98 4.61
C GLY A 106 22.09 -12.25 3.98
N ASN A 107 20.82 -12.56 4.19
CA ASN A 107 20.14 -13.68 3.54
C ASN A 107 19.71 -13.28 2.12
N CYS A 108 20.08 -14.09 1.13
CA CYS A 108 19.81 -13.83 -0.29
C CYS A 108 19.01 -14.97 -0.90
N LYS A 109 18.11 -14.60 -1.81
CA LYS A 109 17.25 -15.53 -2.54
C LYS A 109 17.77 -15.75 -3.95
N PHE A 110 17.96 -17.01 -4.31
CA PHE A 110 18.45 -17.42 -5.61
C PHE A 110 17.44 -18.32 -6.33
N TYR A 111 17.39 -18.17 -7.66
CA TYR A 111 16.89 -19.22 -8.55
C TYR A 111 18.07 -19.88 -9.21
N VAL A 112 18.16 -21.19 -9.10
CA VAL A 112 19.30 -21.98 -9.55
C VAL A 112 18.84 -23.14 -10.43
N SER A 113 19.63 -23.47 -11.45
CA SER A 113 19.33 -24.55 -12.40
C SER A 113 20.61 -25.13 -13.00
N ASN A 114 20.59 -26.41 -13.31
CA ASN A 114 21.62 -27.06 -14.13
C ASN A 114 21.13 -27.35 -15.57
N ASP A 115 19.81 -27.30 -15.78
CA ASP A 115 19.21 -27.42 -17.13
C ASP A 115 19.25 -26.06 -17.84
N PRO A 116 19.85 -25.98 -19.05
CA PRO A 116 19.81 -24.74 -19.82
C PRO A 116 18.40 -24.22 -20.13
N SER A 117 17.40 -25.11 -20.15
CA SER A 117 15.99 -24.75 -20.36
C SER A 117 15.26 -24.37 -19.07
N GLY A 118 15.92 -24.49 -17.91
CA GLY A 118 15.35 -24.14 -16.60
C GLY A 118 14.30 -25.11 -16.05
N ASN A 119 14.16 -26.32 -16.62
CA ASN A 119 13.16 -27.30 -16.17
C ASN A 119 13.38 -27.81 -14.74
N ASP A 120 14.62 -27.75 -14.25
CA ASP A 120 15.01 -28.12 -12.88
C ASP A 120 15.18 -26.89 -11.97
N GLU A 121 14.69 -25.72 -12.39
CA GLU A 121 14.86 -24.49 -11.62
C GLU A 121 14.27 -24.64 -10.20
N THR A 122 15.05 -24.34 -9.22
CA THR A 122 14.65 -24.32 -7.82
C THR A 122 15.02 -23.00 -7.16
N MET A 123 14.22 -22.62 -6.17
CA MET A 123 14.43 -21.42 -5.38
C MET A 123 15.04 -21.79 -4.03
N ILE A 124 16.14 -21.16 -3.69
CA ILE A 124 16.84 -21.36 -2.43
C ILE A 124 17.24 -20.05 -1.79
N ASP A 125 17.19 -20.03 -0.46
CA ASP A 125 17.64 -18.91 0.35
C ASP A 125 18.98 -19.30 0.99
N VAL A 126 19.99 -18.44 0.84
CA VAL A 126 21.34 -18.71 1.34
C VAL A 126 21.87 -17.46 2.05
N MET A 127 22.39 -17.68 3.26
CA MET A 127 23.05 -16.64 4.03
C MET A 127 24.44 -16.37 3.45
N VAL A 128 24.82 -15.11 3.36
CA VAL A 128 26.17 -14.70 3.00
C VAL A 128 27.15 -15.06 4.12
N GLU A 129 28.34 -15.48 3.76
CA GLU A 129 29.43 -15.75 4.70
C GLU A 129 30.01 -14.45 5.30
N ASP A 130 30.91 -14.59 6.27
CA ASP A 130 31.53 -13.45 6.99
C ASP A 130 32.26 -12.46 6.09
N ASP A 131 32.72 -12.90 4.91
CA ASP A 131 33.37 -12.04 3.90
C ASP A 131 32.38 -11.10 3.18
N LYS A 132 31.06 -11.28 3.43
CA LYS A 132 29.95 -10.52 2.84
C LYS A 132 29.85 -10.59 1.31
N LYS A 133 30.42 -11.60 0.71
CA LYS A 133 30.44 -11.82 -0.74
C LYS A 133 30.27 -13.27 -1.17
N SER A 134 30.49 -14.22 -0.27
CA SER A 134 30.48 -15.65 -0.57
C SER A 134 29.24 -16.33 -0.01
N PHE A 135 28.78 -17.36 -0.70
CA PHE A 135 27.61 -18.18 -0.36
C PHE A 135 27.98 -19.66 -0.46
N ILE A 136 27.50 -20.48 0.47
CA ILE A 136 27.78 -21.92 0.49
C ILE A 136 26.57 -22.69 -0.01
N PHE A 137 26.79 -23.51 -1.04
CA PHE A 137 25.80 -24.39 -1.65
C PHE A 137 26.20 -25.87 -1.51
N ASP A 138 25.20 -26.75 -1.45
CA ASP A 138 25.44 -28.20 -1.39
C ASP A 138 25.97 -28.76 -2.71
N LYS A 139 25.71 -28.08 -3.83
CA LYS A 139 26.24 -28.46 -5.14
C LYS A 139 26.48 -27.22 -6.01
N LYS A 140 27.33 -27.40 -7.02
CA LYS A 140 27.54 -26.38 -8.05
C LYS A 140 26.34 -26.30 -8.99
N TRP A 141 26.00 -25.10 -9.36
CA TRP A 141 24.93 -24.77 -10.31
C TRP A 141 25.49 -24.09 -11.57
N ASN A 142 24.91 -24.43 -12.74
CA ASN A 142 25.32 -23.82 -14.01
C ASN A 142 24.70 -22.44 -14.19
N ASN A 143 23.43 -22.29 -13.81
CA ASN A 143 22.71 -21.04 -13.88
C ASN A 143 22.36 -20.58 -12.47
N VAL A 144 22.73 -19.38 -12.15
CA VAL A 144 22.46 -18.75 -10.85
C VAL A 144 21.86 -17.37 -11.12
N PHE A 145 20.62 -17.20 -10.72
CA PHE A 145 19.93 -15.92 -10.76
C PHE A 145 19.75 -15.41 -9.34
N LEU A 146 20.36 -14.28 -9.03
CA LEU A 146 20.16 -13.60 -7.76
C LEU A 146 18.87 -12.75 -7.88
N TRP A 147 17.85 -13.19 -7.13
CA TRP A 147 16.54 -12.54 -7.15
C TRP A 147 16.52 -11.29 -6.29
N GLY A 148 17.06 -11.39 -5.09
CA GLY A 148 17.08 -10.28 -4.16
C GLY A 148 17.48 -10.68 -2.75
N LYS A 149 17.36 -9.76 -1.84
CA LYS A 149 17.86 -9.85 -0.47
C LYS A 149 16.75 -9.76 0.56
N GLU A 150 16.96 -10.35 1.70
CA GLU A 150 16.11 -10.21 2.86
C GLU A 150 16.43 -8.89 3.58
N VAL A 151 15.37 -8.17 3.97
CA VAL A 151 15.43 -6.94 4.77
C VAL A 151 14.65 -7.14 6.08
N ASN A 152 15.00 -6.38 7.10
CA ASN A 152 14.31 -6.42 8.40
C ASN A 152 13.21 -5.36 8.54
N ASP A 153 12.99 -4.56 7.52
CA ASP A 153 12.03 -3.47 7.48
C ASP A 153 10.98 -3.61 6.36
N PHE A 154 10.67 -4.86 5.99
CA PHE A 154 9.63 -5.14 4.99
C PHE A 154 8.25 -4.73 5.52
N HIS A 155 7.61 -3.77 4.83
CA HIS A 155 6.31 -3.22 5.20
C HIS A 155 5.16 -3.99 4.54
N SER A 156 4.16 -4.36 5.33
CA SER A 156 2.91 -4.96 4.86
C SER A 156 1.70 -4.20 5.40
N ILE A 157 0.59 -4.22 4.65
CA ILE A 157 -0.63 -3.47 4.97
C ILE A 157 -1.73 -4.46 5.38
N ASP A 158 -2.38 -4.21 6.52
CA ASP A 158 -3.66 -4.81 6.85
C ASP A 158 -4.79 -4.05 6.14
N LYS A 159 -5.25 -4.63 5.02
CA LYS A 159 -6.32 -4.05 4.22
C LYS A 159 -7.67 -4.04 4.93
N ASN A 160 -7.90 -4.92 5.91
CA ASN A 160 -9.16 -4.96 6.64
C ASN A 160 -9.32 -3.72 7.52
N MET A 161 -8.24 -3.22 8.11
CA MET A 161 -8.27 -1.97 8.88
C MET A 161 -8.63 -0.78 7.99
N ILE A 162 -8.03 -0.70 6.78
CA ILE A 162 -8.37 0.34 5.81
C ILE A 162 -9.83 0.22 5.36
N PHE A 163 -10.32 -1.00 5.12
CA PHE A 163 -11.71 -1.25 4.74
C PHE A 163 -12.71 -0.81 5.82
N ALA A 164 -12.43 -1.14 7.09
CA ALA A 164 -13.27 -0.70 8.22
C ALA A 164 -13.30 0.83 8.34
N LEU A 165 -12.15 1.48 8.15
CA LEU A 165 -12.03 2.94 8.19
C LEU A 165 -12.83 3.62 7.07
N HIS A 166 -12.85 3.05 5.86
CA HIS A 166 -13.69 3.53 4.76
C HIS A 166 -15.17 3.49 5.13
N HIS A 167 -15.63 2.47 5.86
CA HIS A 167 -17.02 2.38 6.31
C HIS A 167 -17.40 3.58 7.20
N SER A 168 -16.60 3.85 8.22
CA SER A 168 -16.79 4.98 9.13
C SER A 168 -16.73 6.33 8.39
N ALA A 169 -15.79 6.49 7.44
CA ALA A 169 -15.70 7.70 6.62
C ALA A 169 -16.93 7.92 5.74
N ILE A 170 -17.53 6.85 5.19
CA ILE A 170 -18.78 6.94 4.41
C ILE A 170 -19.95 7.39 5.29
N GLN A 171 -20.03 6.91 6.54
CA GLN A 171 -21.06 7.34 7.49
C GLN A 171 -20.96 8.85 7.78
N GLU A 172 -19.72 9.37 7.95
CA GLU A 172 -19.52 10.81 8.12
C GLU A 172 -19.90 11.62 6.88
N LEU A 173 -19.56 11.12 5.68
CA LEU A 173 -19.96 11.77 4.44
C LEU A 173 -21.48 11.83 4.29
N SER A 174 -22.19 10.74 4.65
CA SER A 174 -23.66 10.70 4.64
C SER A 174 -24.23 11.77 5.55
N ARG A 175 -23.79 11.84 6.81
CA ARG A 175 -24.26 12.88 7.77
C ARG A 175 -24.00 14.30 7.29
N LYS A 176 -22.81 14.55 6.72
CA LYS A 176 -22.50 15.88 6.16
C LYS A 176 -23.37 16.23 4.96
N ASN A 177 -23.70 15.23 4.13
CA ASN A 177 -24.58 15.44 2.98
C ASN A 177 -26.01 15.77 3.42
N ASP A 178 -26.53 15.04 4.41
CA ASP A 178 -27.87 15.27 4.96
C ASP A 178 -27.97 16.70 5.55
N SER A 179 -26.99 17.09 6.37
CA SER A 179 -26.91 18.44 6.94
C SER A 179 -26.84 19.55 5.86
N LYS A 180 -26.12 19.30 4.74
CA LYS A 180 -26.09 20.24 3.62
C LYS A 180 -27.44 20.33 2.89
N THR A 181 -28.13 19.19 2.74
CA THR A 181 -29.44 19.12 2.12
C THR A 181 -30.45 19.92 2.95
N ASP A 182 -30.46 19.75 4.27
CA ASP A 182 -31.30 20.53 5.17
C ASP A 182 -31.03 22.05 5.05
N ARG A 183 -29.75 22.42 5.00
CA ARG A 183 -29.36 23.82 4.83
C ARG A 183 -29.78 24.40 3.49
N ILE A 184 -29.70 23.63 2.42
CA ILE A 184 -30.16 24.01 1.09
C ILE A 184 -31.68 24.26 1.13
N ASN A 185 -32.48 23.36 1.71
CA ASN A 185 -33.93 23.53 1.82
C ASN A 185 -34.30 24.82 2.55
N VAL A 186 -33.62 25.14 3.68
CA VAL A 186 -33.83 26.38 4.41
C VAL A 186 -33.49 27.61 3.55
N LEU A 187 -32.35 27.56 2.84
CA LEU A 187 -31.95 28.67 1.96
C LEU A 187 -32.90 28.86 0.78
N GLU A 188 -33.49 27.81 0.24
CA GLU A 188 -34.49 27.86 -0.81
C GLU A 188 -35.78 28.53 -0.31
N GLU A 189 -36.24 28.20 0.90
CA GLU A 189 -37.37 28.86 1.55
C GLU A 189 -37.10 30.36 1.75
N GLU A 190 -35.98 30.71 2.38
CA GLU A 190 -35.57 32.12 2.59
C GLU A 190 -35.49 32.90 1.26
N ASN A 191 -34.96 32.25 0.19
CA ASN A 191 -34.87 32.87 -1.13
C ASN A 191 -36.25 33.15 -1.77
N ASN A 192 -37.18 32.20 -1.61
CA ASN A 192 -38.56 32.38 -2.10
C ASN A 192 -39.28 33.50 -1.35
N ASP A 193 -39.09 33.58 -0.03
CA ASP A 193 -39.62 34.67 0.77
C ASP A 193 -39.04 36.02 0.37
N LEU A 194 -37.74 36.11 0.13
CA LEU A 194 -37.10 37.34 -0.35
C LEU A 194 -37.59 37.73 -1.73
N LYS A 195 -37.76 36.79 -2.67
CA LYS A 195 -38.36 37.09 -3.99
C LYS A 195 -39.75 37.66 -3.87
N THR A 196 -40.57 37.11 -2.98
CA THR A 196 -41.93 37.61 -2.74
C THR A 196 -41.94 39.05 -2.16
N LYS A 197 -41.02 39.31 -1.21
CA LYS A 197 -40.84 40.65 -0.65
C LYS A 197 -40.38 41.66 -1.70
N VAL A 198 -39.42 41.29 -2.55
CA VAL A 198 -38.94 42.15 -3.65
C VAL A 198 -40.06 42.46 -4.62
N ALA A 199 -40.82 41.47 -5.08
CA ALA A 199 -41.97 41.71 -5.97
C ALA A 199 -43.02 42.65 -5.34
N THR A 200 -43.26 42.49 -4.03
CA THR A 200 -44.17 43.39 -3.30
C THR A 200 -43.63 44.83 -3.24
N LEU A 201 -42.35 45.01 -2.98
CA LEU A 201 -41.69 46.33 -2.95
C LEU A 201 -41.66 46.98 -4.33
N GLU A 202 -41.44 46.24 -5.39
CA GLU A 202 -41.51 46.69 -6.77
C GLU A 202 -42.90 47.20 -7.10
N LEU A 203 -43.98 46.49 -6.75
CA LEU A 203 -45.34 46.89 -6.93
C LEU A 203 -45.66 48.18 -6.14
N GLN A 204 -45.22 48.31 -4.90
CA GLN A 204 -45.37 49.49 -4.09
C GLN A 204 -44.65 50.68 -4.69
N MET A 205 -43.43 50.45 -5.22
CA MET A 205 -42.68 51.50 -5.90
C MET A 205 -43.40 52.02 -7.16
N ASP A 206 -44.02 51.15 -7.93
CA ASP A 206 -44.81 51.56 -9.14
C ASP A 206 -46.03 52.30 -8.76
N ILE A 207 -46.75 51.96 -7.70
CA ILE A 207 -47.86 52.73 -7.17
C ILE A 207 -47.44 54.16 -6.74
N VAL A 208 -46.27 54.25 -6.07
CA VAL A 208 -45.72 55.56 -5.65
C VAL A 208 -45.34 56.42 -6.87
N LYS A 209 -44.65 55.81 -7.87
CA LYS A 209 -44.35 56.52 -9.13
C LYS A 209 -45.59 57.08 -9.83
N GLN A 210 -46.63 56.24 -9.96
CA GLN A 210 -47.92 56.70 -10.52
C GLN A 210 -48.53 57.86 -9.76
N LYS A 211 -48.49 57.87 -8.44
CA LYS A 211 -49.00 58.94 -7.60
C LYS A 211 -48.18 60.22 -7.69
N LEU A 212 -46.91 60.14 -8.00
CA LEU A 212 -45.97 61.24 -8.15
C LEU A 212 -45.89 61.77 -9.59
N GLY A 213 -46.58 61.13 -10.55
CA GLY A 213 -46.56 61.54 -11.97
C GLY A 213 -45.18 61.25 -12.64
N LEU A 214 -44.39 60.26 -12.12
CA LEU A 214 -43.08 59.88 -12.62
C LEU A 214 -43.18 58.65 -13.55
#